data_a3ff82bf91e6c961125513f1d2435c34
#
_entry.id   a3ff82bf91e6c961125513f1d2435c34
#
_cell.length_a   1.000
_cell.length_b   1.000
_cell.length_c   1.000
_cell.angle_alpha   90.00
_cell.angle_beta   90.00
_cell.angle_gamma   90.00
#
_symmetry.space_group_name_H-M   'P 1'
#
loop_
_entity.id
_entity.type
_entity.pdbx_description
1 polymer ?
#
loop_
_entity_poly.entity_id
_entity_poly.type
_entity_poly.pdbx_seq_one_letter_code
_entity_poly.pdbx_strand_id
1 'polypeptide(L)'
;TGFDLLSSLTEGKYAVIFVTAHDEYAIKAFKTEALDYLLKPIDIDELKFAVNKVFKNSQAVKLSNFQKESLSKINNHLNSDRITIPHLEGLKIIEFAEIVYLEADSNYTIFHLMNAQKFVSSKTMGEFEPLLTAHFFRIHKSFVINLNHVAEYSKKNGNNVIMKEGSILPIARRRFQEFMYVLSNG
;
A
#
# COMPACT_ATOMS: atom_id res chain seq x y z
N THR A 1 9.29 -19.01 25.27
CA THR A 1 9.16 -18.60 23.85
C THR A 1 9.46 -17.11 23.70
N GLY A 2 9.66 -16.61 22.46
CA GLY A 2 9.83 -15.17 22.21
C GLY A 2 8.60 -14.34 22.63
N PHE A 3 7.43 -14.94 22.64
CA PHE A 3 6.20 -14.30 23.12
C PHE A 3 6.19 -14.17 24.66
N ASP A 4 6.75 -15.14 25.38
CA ASP A 4 6.86 -15.09 26.85
C ASP A 4 7.84 -14.00 27.27
N LEU A 5 8.94 -13.83 26.50
CA LEU A 5 9.88 -12.74 26.69
C LEU A 5 9.20 -11.37 26.51
N LEU A 6 8.40 -11.20 25.45
CA LEU A 6 7.65 -9.97 25.21
C LEU A 6 6.71 -9.64 26.37
N SER A 7 6.01 -10.63 26.90
CA SER A 7 5.09 -10.45 28.05
C SER A 7 5.82 -10.08 29.33
N SER A 8 7.13 -10.35 29.43
CA SER A 8 7.96 -10.00 30.60
C SER A 8 8.64 -8.65 30.48
N LEU A 9 8.62 -8.02 29.30
CA LEU A 9 9.17 -6.69 29.10
C LEU A 9 8.17 -5.66 29.65
N THR A 10 8.60 -4.90 30.64
CA THR A 10 7.85 -3.73 31.13
C THR A 10 7.75 -2.67 30.05
N GLU A 11 6.71 -1.84 30.08
CA GLU A 11 6.43 -0.78 29.12
C GLU A 11 7.67 0.02 28.72
N GLY A 12 8.25 -0.36 27.61
CA GLY A 12 9.42 0.27 27.00
C GLY A 12 9.13 0.53 25.51
N LYS A 13 9.81 1.52 24.94
CA LYS A 13 9.72 1.80 23.50
C LYS A 13 10.53 0.77 22.73
N TYR A 14 10.03 -0.45 22.63
CA TYR A 14 10.66 -1.51 21.84
C TYR A 14 9.99 -1.61 20.47
N ALA A 15 10.79 -1.86 19.45
CA ALA A 15 10.32 -2.33 18.16
C ALA A 15 10.69 -3.80 18.04
N VAL A 16 9.72 -4.65 17.85
CA VAL A 16 9.90 -6.11 17.83
C VAL A 16 9.71 -6.62 16.43
N ILE A 17 10.72 -7.36 15.93
CA ILE A 17 10.66 -8.12 14.69
C ILE A 17 10.86 -9.58 15.06
N PHE A 18 9.87 -10.43 14.76
CA PHE A 18 10.00 -11.87 14.93
C PHE A 18 10.73 -12.49 13.73
N VAL A 19 11.66 -13.40 14.02
CA VAL A 19 12.34 -14.21 13.01
C VAL A 19 12.22 -15.68 13.39
N THR A 20 11.57 -16.49 12.55
CA THR A 20 11.29 -17.89 12.86
C THR A 20 11.25 -18.76 11.61
N ALA A 21 11.36 -20.09 11.79
CA ALA A 21 11.12 -21.06 10.72
C ALA A 21 9.64 -21.53 10.64
N HIS A 22 8.77 -21.04 11.54
CA HIS A 22 7.41 -21.49 11.72
C HIS A 22 6.43 -20.41 11.26
N ASP A 23 5.65 -20.68 10.25
CA ASP A 23 4.63 -19.79 9.67
C ASP A 23 3.36 -19.70 10.55
N GLU A 24 3.06 -20.75 11.31
CA GLU A 24 1.89 -20.83 12.18
C GLU A 24 1.82 -19.75 13.27
N TYR A 25 2.95 -19.15 13.64
CA TYR A 25 3.01 -18.09 14.65
C TYR A 25 2.80 -16.68 14.10
N ALA A 26 2.67 -16.51 12.80
CA ALA A 26 2.45 -15.21 12.17
C ALA A 26 1.20 -14.50 12.72
N ILE A 27 0.09 -15.23 12.87
CA ILE A 27 -1.17 -14.70 13.45
C ILE A 27 -0.99 -14.27 14.91
N LYS A 28 -0.17 -14.99 15.66
CA LYS A 28 0.10 -14.68 17.07
C LYS A 28 1.01 -13.45 17.20
N ALA A 29 2.00 -13.32 16.32
CA ALA A 29 2.87 -12.14 16.23
C ALA A 29 2.05 -10.88 15.92
N PHE A 30 1.07 -10.98 15.04
CA PHE A 30 0.17 -9.87 14.69
C PHE A 30 -0.64 -9.36 15.89
N LYS A 31 -1.01 -10.24 16.82
CA LYS A 31 -1.76 -9.89 18.05
C LYS A 31 -0.89 -9.23 19.13
N THR A 32 0.44 -9.28 19.01
CA THR A 32 1.39 -8.76 20.02
C THR A 32 2.00 -7.41 19.66
N GLU A 33 1.40 -6.67 18.69
CA GLU A 33 1.92 -5.37 18.21
C GLU A 33 3.37 -5.45 17.69
N ALA A 34 3.81 -6.64 17.25
CA ALA A 34 5.10 -6.79 16.60
C ALA A 34 5.15 -5.94 15.32
N LEU A 35 6.27 -5.28 15.10
CA LEU A 35 6.45 -4.40 13.96
C LEU A 35 6.54 -5.18 12.64
N ASP A 36 7.14 -6.37 12.69
CA ASP A 36 7.26 -7.25 11.53
C ASP A 36 7.52 -8.72 11.93
N TYR A 37 7.41 -9.62 10.94
CA TYR A 37 7.56 -11.06 11.09
C TYR A 37 8.27 -11.63 9.86
N LEU A 38 9.45 -12.24 10.04
CA LEU A 38 10.26 -12.78 8.97
C LEU A 38 10.37 -14.30 9.09
N LEU A 39 10.24 -14.99 7.97
CA LEU A 39 10.45 -16.43 7.89
C LEU A 39 11.91 -16.76 7.56
N LYS A 40 12.41 -17.84 8.16
CA LYS A 40 13.70 -18.42 7.77
C LYS A 40 13.51 -19.35 6.56
N PRO A 41 14.41 -19.31 5.56
CA PRO A 41 15.63 -18.51 5.45
C PRO A 41 15.32 -17.02 5.24
N ILE A 42 16.04 -16.15 5.95
CA ILE A 42 15.80 -14.71 5.92
C ILE A 42 16.20 -14.15 4.56
N ASP A 43 15.27 -13.50 3.88
CA ASP A 43 15.59 -12.64 2.75
C ASP A 43 16.22 -11.33 3.25
N ILE A 44 17.38 -10.96 2.65
CA ILE A 44 18.13 -9.77 3.07
C ILE A 44 17.32 -8.48 2.84
N ASP A 45 16.53 -8.43 1.78
CA ASP A 45 15.76 -7.24 1.46
C ASP A 45 14.52 -7.12 2.36
N GLU A 46 13.88 -8.23 2.73
CA GLU A 46 12.85 -8.26 3.77
C GLU A 46 13.40 -7.80 5.13
N LEU A 47 14.60 -8.28 5.52
CA LEU A 47 15.24 -7.87 6.77
C LEU A 47 15.58 -6.37 6.77
N LYS A 48 16.20 -5.86 5.72
CA LYS A 48 16.47 -4.43 5.57
C LYS A 48 15.20 -3.61 5.69
N PHE A 49 14.14 -4.10 5.08
CA PHE A 49 12.85 -3.44 5.10
C PHE A 49 12.25 -3.39 6.52
N ALA A 50 12.20 -4.52 7.22
CA ALA A 50 11.71 -4.60 8.59
C ALA A 50 12.53 -3.70 9.55
N VAL A 51 13.86 -3.67 9.42
CA VAL A 51 14.74 -2.78 10.19
C VAL A 51 14.47 -1.31 9.89
N ASN A 52 14.29 -0.94 8.61
CA ASN A 52 13.96 0.42 8.23
C ASN A 52 12.60 0.89 8.79
N LYS A 53 11.65 -0.02 8.95
CA LYS A 53 10.35 0.23 9.59
C LYS A 53 10.52 0.63 11.07
N VAL A 54 11.51 0.06 11.78
CA VAL A 54 11.87 0.46 13.16
C VAL A 54 12.34 1.91 13.22
N PHE A 55 13.27 2.29 12.35
CA PHE A 55 13.80 3.67 12.34
C PHE A 55 12.73 4.70 11.98
N LYS A 56 11.78 4.36 11.12
CA LYS A 56 10.65 5.24 10.79
C LYS A 56 9.69 5.42 11.96
N ASN A 57 9.34 4.35 12.69
CA ASN A 57 8.46 4.46 13.85
C ASN A 57 9.08 5.26 15.00
N SER A 58 10.38 5.17 15.22
CA SER A 58 11.06 5.95 16.27
C SER A 58 11.13 7.45 15.97
N GLN A 59 11.13 7.85 14.70
CA GLN A 59 11.03 9.26 14.29
C GLN A 59 9.56 9.71 14.08
N ALA A 60 8.66 8.80 13.68
CA ALA A 60 7.27 9.11 13.36
C ALA A 60 6.43 9.49 14.59
N VAL A 61 6.77 9.03 15.79
CA VAL A 61 6.05 9.41 17.03
C VAL A 61 6.24 10.91 17.37
N LYS A 62 7.35 11.52 16.95
CA LYS A 62 7.55 12.97 17.08
C LYS A 62 7.09 13.79 15.87
N LEU A 63 6.99 13.17 14.69
CA LEU A 63 6.63 13.83 13.44
C LEU A 63 5.18 13.55 12.99
N SER A 64 4.50 12.52 13.56
CA SER A 64 3.21 12.04 13.03
C SER A 64 2.07 13.05 13.12
N ASN A 65 2.04 13.88 14.16
CA ASN A 65 0.99 14.92 14.30
C ASN A 65 1.28 16.15 13.44
N PHE A 66 2.55 16.53 13.28
CA PHE A 66 2.95 17.67 12.45
C PHE A 66 2.92 17.32 10.96
N GLN A 67 3.27 16.08 10.59
CA GLN A 67 3.29 15.62 9.18
C GLN A 67 1.90 15.25 8.67
N LYS A 68 1.00 14.67 9.49
CA LYS A 68 -0.39 14.44 9.06
C LYS A 68 -1.12 15.75 8.76
N GLU A 69 -0.93 16.76 9.59
CA GLU A 69 -1.49 18.10 9.34
C GLU A 69 -0.78 18.85 8.20
N SER A 70 0.54 18.70 8.09
CA SER A 70 1.31 19.35 7.01
C SER A 70 1.10 18.66 5.66
N LEU A 71 1.03 17.31 5.60
CA LEU A 71 0.76 16.58 4.37
C LEU A 71 -0.68 16.79 3.88
N SER A 72 -1.66 16.86 4.78
CA SER A 72 -3.03 17.22 4.40
C SER A 72 -3.13 18.68 3.92
N LYS A 73 -2.39 19.59 4.53
CA LYS A 73 -2.35 21.02 4.12
C LYS A 73 -1.56 21.21 2.82
N ILE A 74 -0.45 20.47 2.62
CA ILE A 74 0.35 20.51 1.39
C ILE A 74 -0.43 19.89 0.22
N ASN A 75 -1.12 18.77 0.43
CA ASN A 75 -1.99 18.18 -0.61
C ASN A 75 -3.19 19.07 -0.95
N ASN A 76 -3.68 19.88 0.00
CA ASN A 76 -4.78 20.83 -0.24
C ASN A 76 -4.33 22.15 -0.88
N HIS A 77 -3.01 22.46 -0.87
CA HIS A 77 -2.49 23.74 -1.39
C HIS A 77 -1.63 23.61 -2.66
N LEU A 78 -1.14 22.42 -2.99
CA LEU A 78 -0.44 22.15 -4.24
C LEU A 78 -1.36 21.32 -5.14
N ASN A 79 -2.05 21.96 -6.06
CA ASN A 79 -2.87 21.39 -7.14
C ASN A 79 -3.33 19.93 -6.94
N SER A 80 -4.62 19.70 -7.06
CA SER A 80 -5.33 18.42 -6.91
C SER A 80 -4.81 17.24 -7.77
N ASP A 81 -3.71 17.41 -8.50
CA ASP A 81 -3.28 16.51 -9.57
C ASP A 81 -2.10 15.61 -9.23
N ARG A 82 -1.57 15.66 -8.00
CA ARG A 82 -0.41 14.86 -7.60
C ARG A 82 -0.50 14.28 -6.20
N ILE A 83 0.19 13.15 -5.98
CA ILE A 83 0.30 12.50 -4.67
C ILE A 83 1.76 12.46 -4.21
N THR A 84 1.97 12.67 -2.90
CA THR A 84 3.29 12.56 -2.28
C THR A 84 3.38 11.24 -1.53
N ILE A 85 4.33 10.40 -1.91
CA ILE A 85 4.50 9.05 -1.41
C ILE A 85 5.81 8.97 -0.63
N PRO A 86 5.79 8.65 0.67
CA PRO A 86 6.99 8.40 1.45
C PRO A 86 7.73 7.17 0.95
N HIS A 87 9.05 7.25 0.84
CA HIS A 87 9.93 6.10 0.57
C HIS A 87 11.24 6.21 1.36
N LEU A 88 12.13 5.22 1.23
CA LEU A 88 13.34 5.09 2.06
C LEU A 88 14.27 6.31 2.03
N GLU A 89 14.38 6.96 0.89
CA GLU A 89 15.32 8.06 0.66
C GLU A 89 14.64 9.44 0.72
N GLY A 90 13.33 9.51 1.06
CA GLY A 90 12.61 10.78 1.14
C GLY A 90 11.15 10.72 0.71
N LEU A 91 10.73 11.67 -0.13
CA LEU A 91 9.37 11.78 -0.64
C LEU A 91 9.39 11.72 -2.18
N LYS A 92 8.60 10.83 -2.75
CA LYS A 92 8.34 10.80 -4.20
C LYS A 92 7.04 11.55 -4.49
N ILE A 93 7.10 12.52 -5.38
CA ILE A 93 5.91 13.21 -5.89
C ILE A 93 5.59 12.59 -7.24
N ILE A 94 4.35 12.12 -7.40
CA ILE A 94 3.85 11.47 -8.62
C ILE A 94 2.56 12.17 -9.03
N GLU A 95 2.43 12.52 -10.30
CA GLU A 95 1.18 13.05 -10.83
C GLU A 95 0.14 11.93 -10.96
N PHE A 96 -1.12 12.21 -10.62
CA PHE A 96 -2.18 11.19 -10.75
C PHE A 96 -2.32 10.68 -12.19
N ALA A 97 -2.04 11.52 -13.17
CA ALA A 97 -2.06 11.16 -14.58
C ALA A 97 -1.00 10.09 -14.94
N GLU A 98 0.11 10.03 -14.20
CA GLU A 98 1.16 9.02 -14.42
C GLU A 98 0.81 7.65 -13.83
N ILE A 99 -0.11 7.60 -12.86
CA ILE A 99 -0.49 6.38 -12.15
C ILE A 99 -1.54 5.62 -12.96
N VAL A 100 -1.20 4.41 -13.40
CA VAL A 100 -2.11 3.53 -14.13
C VAL A 100 -3.00 2.76 -13.17
N TYR A 101 -2.41 2.10 -12.18
CA TYR A 101 -3.14 1.42 -11.11
C TYR A 101 -2.27 1.21 -9.88
N LEU A 102 -2.91 0.92 -8.76
CA LEU A 102 -2.28 0.52 -7.51
C LEU A 102 -2.58 -0.96 -7.26
N GLU A 103 -1.57 -1.69 -6.81
CA GLU A 103 -1.65 -3.09 -6.43
C GLU A 103 -1.32 -3.24 -4.94
N ALA A 104 -2.18 -3.93 -4.17
CA ALA A 104 -1.90 -4.29 -2.80
C ALA A 104 -1.10 -5.60 -2.78
N ASP A 105 0.08 -5.55 -2.19
CA ASP A 105 0.90 -6.71 -1.89
C ASP A 105 1.20 -6.74 -0.39
N SER A 106 0.51 -7.61 0.33
CA SER A 106 0.61 -7.73 1.78
C SER A 106 0.39 -6.37 2.49
N ASN A 107 1.43 -5.81 3.09
CA ASN A 107 1.43 -4.51 3.77
C ASN A 107 1.95 -3.37 2.89
N TYR A 108 2.16 -3.63 1.60
CA TYR A 108 2.72 -2.68 0.65
C TYR A 108 1.69 -2.26 -0.38
N THR A 109 1.95 -1.10 -0.98
CA THR A 109 1.24 -0.66 -2.17
C THR A 109 2.24 -0.44 -3.29
N ILE A 110 2.03 -1.12 -4.40
CA ILE A 110 2.81 -0.97 -5.62
C ILE A 110 2.05 -0.02 -6.53
N PHE A 111 2.67 1.10 -6.87
CA PHE A 111 2.18 2.04 -7.88
C PHE A 111 2.74 1.63 -9.23
N HIS A 112 1.87 1.31 -10.17
CA HIS A 112 2.22 1.03 -11.56
C HIS A 112 2.04 2.30 -12.39
N LEU A 113 3.12 2.74 -13.03
CA LEU A 113 3.17 4.01 -13.77
C LEU A 113 3.15 3.79 -15.29
N MET A 114 2.76 4.82 -16.05
CA MET A 114 2.65 4.79 -17.52
C MET A 114 3.91 4.32 -18.24
N ASN A 115 5.08 4.63 -17.71
CA ASN A 115 6.39 4.28 -18.30
C ASN A 115 6.86 2.86 -17.94
N ALA A 116 5.95 1.97 -17.53
CA ALA A 116 6.21 0.64 -17.00
C ALA A 116 7.08 0.62 -15.73
N GLN A 117 7.33 1.77 -15.12
CA GLN A 117 7.98 1.85 -13.83
C GLN A 117 7.02 1.44 -12.71
N LYS A 118 7.60 0.85 -11.67
CA LYS A 118 6.88 0.51 -10.44
C LYS A 118 7.50 1.27 -9.28
N PHE A 119 6.66 1.75 -8.40
CA PHE A 119 7.08 2.37 -7.16
C PHE A 119 6.42 1.66 -5.98
N VAL A 120 7.21 1.20 -5.03
CA VAL A 120 6.72 0.46 -3.86
C VAL A 120 6.69 1.38 -2.65
N SER A 121 5.55 1.49 -2.00
CA SER A 121 5.37 2.18 -0.74
C SER A 121 5.11 1.21 0.39
N SER A 122 5.65 1.52 1.57
CA SER A 122 5.43 0.77 2.80
C SER A 122 4.07 1.04 3.47
N LYS A 123 3.22 1.84 2.85
CA LYS A 123 1.86 2.08 3.30
C LYS A 123 0.90 1.15 2.59
N THR A 124 -0.15 0.77 3.29
CA THR A 124 -1.22 -0.05 2.74
C THR A 124 -2.06 0.74 1.74
N MET A 125 -2.71 0.03 0.82
CA MET A 125 -3.63 0.64 -0.15
C MET A 125 -4.76 1.44 0.53
N GLY A 126 -5.25 0.99 1.69
CA GLY A 126 -6.27 1.69 2.45
C GLY A 126 -5.85 3.06 2.98
N GLU A 127 -4.54 3.30 3.16
CA GLU A 127 -4.02 4.61 3.55
C GLU A 127 -3.92 5.58 2.37
N PHE A 128 -3.79 5.06 1.14
CA PHE A 128 -3.76 5.89 -0.07
C PHE A 128 -5.13 6.17 -0.64
N GLU A 129 -6.08 5.25 -0.50
CA GLU A 129 -7.42 5.35 -1.10
C GLU A 129 -8.14 6.69 -0.79
N PRO A 130 -8.10 7.25 0.44
CA PRO A 130 -8.67 8.57 0.73
C PRO A 130 -7.94 9.76 0.09
N LEU A 131 -6.71 9.55 -0.40
CA LEU A 131 -5.89 10.58 -1.03
C LEU A 131 -6.04 10.61 -2.55
N LEU A 132 -6.67 9.58 -3.12
CA LEU A 132 -6.86 9.44 -4.56
C LEU A 132 -8.06 10.30 -5.02
N THR A 133 -7.96 10.81 -6.23
CA THR A 133 -9.03 11.60 -6.86
C THR A 133 -10.20 10.72 -7.33
N ALA A 134 -11.30 11.34 -7.75
CA ALA A 134 -12.49 10.66 -8.28
C ALA A 134 -12.21 9.80 -9.54
N HIS A 135 -11.07 9.99 -10.19
CA HIS A 135 -10.65 9.16 -11.33
C HIS A 135 -10.13 7.78 -10.93
N PHE A 136 -9.93 7.53 -9.63
CA PHE A 136 -9.50 6.22 -9.15
C PHE A 136 -10.68 5.41 -8.64
N PHE A 137 -10.74 4.15 -9.06
CA PHE A 137 -11.80 3.24 -8.67
C PHE A 137 -11.24 1.89 -8.19
N ARG A 138 -11.69 1.44 -7.02
CA ARG A 138 -11.29 0.14 -6.48
C ARG A 138 -12.11 -0.97 -7.10
N ILE A 139 -11.50 -1.74 -8.01
CA ILE A 139 -12.14 -2.86 -8.69
C ILE A 139 -12.01 -4.19 -7.94
N HIS A 140 -10.99 -4.33 -7.09
CA HIS A 140 -10.69 -5.57 -6.37
C HIS A 140 -10.09 -5.27 -4.99
N LYS A 141 -10.08 -6.25 -4.08
CA LYS A 141 -9.36 -6.11 -2.78
C LYS A 141 -7.89 -5.71 -2.96
N SER A 142 -7.28 -6.16 -4.06
CA SER A 142 -5.87 -5.93 -4.38
C SER A 142 -5.64 -4.86 -5.45
N PHE A 143 -6.67 -4.28 -6.07
CA PHE A 143 -6.47 -3.35 -7.18
C PHE A 143 -7.37 -2.11 -7.08
N VAL A 144 -6.72 -0.94 -7.20
CA VAL A 144 -7.35 0.36 -7.48
C VAL A 144 -6.82 0.84 -8.82
N ILE A 145 -7.69 1.13 -9.77
CA ILE A 145 -7.32 1.57 -11.13
C ILE A 145 -7.59 3.06 -11.33
N ASN A 146 -6.83 3.67 -12.21
CA ASN A 146 -7.14 4.98 -12.76
C ASN A 146 -8.05 4.79 -13.99
N LEU A 147 -9.25 5.29 -13.93
CA LEU A 147 -10.26 5.18 -15.00
C LEU A 147 -9.81 5.78 -16.32
N ASN A 148 -8.99 6.83 -16.28
CA ASN A 148 -8.43 7.46 -17.47
C ASN A 148 -7.48 6.54 -18.26
N HIS A 149 -6.96 5.48 -17.61
CA HIS A 149 -6.08 4.49 -18.24
C HIS A 149 -6.79 3.18 -18.60
N VAL A 150 -8.09 3.10 -18.44
CA VAL A 150 -8.87 1.94 -18.91
C VAL A 150 -8.94 1.96 -20.44
N ALA A 151 -8.59 0.82 -21.05
CA ALA A 151 -8.72 0.61 -22.48
C ALA A 151 -9.99 -0.14 -22.80
N GLU A 152 -10.29 -1.21 -22.07
CA GLU A 152 -11.39 -2.12 -22.40
C GLU A 152 -11.88 -2.86 -21.15
N TYR A 153 -13.17 -3.18 -21.12
CA TYR A 153 -13.74 -4.18 -20.25
C TYR A 153 -13.92 -5.49 -21.03
N SER A 154 -13.46 -6.60 -20.47
CA SER A 154 -13.54 -7.93 -21.11
C SER A 154 -14.21 -8.96 -20.19
N LYS A 155 -15.14 -9.74 -20.78
CA LYS A 155 -15.74 -10.93 -20.14
C LYS A 155 -14.94 -12.21 -20.37
N LYS A 156 -13.89 -12.15 -21.17
CA LYS A 156 -13.05 -13.31 -21.49
C LYS A 156 -12.32 -13.77 -20.22
N ASN A 157 -12.56 -15.03 -19.82
CA ASN A 157 -11.99 -15.60 -18.59
C ASN A 157 -12.40 -14.89 -17.29
N GLY A 158 -13.64 -14.36 -17.22
CA GLY A 158 -14.17 -13.60 -16.08
C GLY A 158 -14.32 -12.11 -16.39
N ASN A 159 -14.77 -11.36 -15.39
CA ASN A 159 -14.86 -9.90 -15.53
C ASN A 159 -13.50 -9.27 -15.30
N ASN A 160 -12.89 -8.71 -16.35
CA ASN A 160 -11.58 -8.08 -16.28
C ASN A 160 -11.60 -6.69 -16.88
N VAL A 161 -10.72 -5.83 -16.39
CA VAL A 161 -10.35 -4.55 -17.02
C VAL A 161 -9.02 -4.76 -17.73
N ILE A 162 -8.92 -4.25 -18.95
CA ILE A 162 -7.68 -4.15 -19.70
C ILE A 162 -7.23 -2.70 -19.64
N MET A 163 -6.03 -2.47 -19.12
CA MET A 163 -5.45 -1.15 -19.03
C MET A 163 -4.75 -0.79 -20.35
N LYS A 164 -4.56 0.50 -20.62
CA LYS A 164 -3.97 0.98 -21.88
C LYS A 164 -2.55 0.45 -22.16
N GLU A 165 -1.79 0.15 -21.09
CA GLU A 165 -0.46 -0.47 -21.21
C GLU A 165 -0.50 -2.01 -21.33
N GLY A 166 -1.70 -2.61 -21.34
CA GLY A 166 -1.91 -4.03 -21.58
C GLY A 166 -2.12 -4.90 -20.33
N SER A 167 -2.06 -4.38 -19.12
CA SER A 167 -2.35 -5.14 -17.90
C SER A 167 -3.81 -5.59 -17.87
N ILE A 168 -4.04 -6.84 -17.47
CA ILE A 168 -5.38 -7.43 -17.33
C ILE A 168 -5.64 -7.63 -15.83
N LEU A 169 -6.62 -6.90 -15.29
CA LEU A 169 -6.91 -6.86 -13.86
C LEU A 169 -8.32 -7.41 -13.58
N PRO A 170 -8.49 -8.32 -12.59
CA PRO A 170 -9.77 -8.90 -12.27
C PRO A 170 -10.69 -7.92 -11.53
N ILE A 171 -11.97 -7.90 -11.88
CA ILE A 171 -13.00 -7.15 -11.16
C ILE A 171 -13.68 -8.09 -10.15
N ALA A 172 -13.73 -7.69 -8.88
CA ALA A 172 -14.46 -8.43 -7.87
C ALA A 172 -15.97 -8.41 -8.17
N ARG A 173 -16.66 -9.55 -8.00
CA ARG A 173 -18.10 -9.68 -8.31
C ARG A 173 -18.96 -8.58 -7.68
N ARG A 174 -18.67 -8.23 -6.42
CA ARG A 174 -19.38 -7.19 -5.66
C ARG A 174 -19.16 -5.76 -6.18
N ARG A 175 -18.05 -5.53 -6.90
CA ARG A 175 -17.67 -4.21 -7.44
C ARG A 175 -18.12 -4.02 -8.89
N PHE A 176 -18.56 -5.10 -9.55
CA PHE A 176 -18.81 -5.10 -10.98
C PHE A 176 -19.92 -4.12 -11.40
N GLN A 177 -21.07 -4.11 -10.70
CA GLN A 177 -22.18 -3.22 -11.06
C GLN A 177 -21.80 -1.74 -10.89
N GLU A 178 -21.14 -1.41 -9.79
CA GLU A 178 -20.67 -0.06 -9.52
C GLU A 178 -19.62 0.41 -10.54
N PHE A 179 -18.70 -0.49 -10.90
CA PHE A 179 -17.71 -0.22 -11.94
C PHE A 179 -18.36 0.07 -13.30
N MET A 180 -19.34 -0.74 -13.71
CA MET A 180 -20.07 -0.53 -14.96
C MET A 180 -20.86 0.79 -14.96
N TYR A 181 -21.43 1.16 -13.83
CA TYR A 181 -22.10 2.45 -13.66
C TYR A 181 -21.14 3.63 -13.87
N VAL A 182 -19.96 3.57 -13.24
CA VAL A 182 -18.93 4.61 -13.35
C VAL A 182 -18.42 4.73 -14.78
N LEU A 183 -18.18 3.60 -15.47
CA LEU A 183 -17.73 3.61 -16.87
C LEU A 183 -18.77 4.18 -17.84
N SER A 184 -20.06 4.06 -17.52
CA SER A 184 -21.14 4.52 -18.41
C SER A 184 -21.49 6.00 -18.22
N ASN A 185 -21.08 6.60 -17.09
CA ASN A 185 -21.48 7.96 -16.71
C ASN A 185 -20.26 8.90 -16.49
N GLY A 186 -19.06 8.46 -16.74
CA GLY A 186 -17.82 9.24 -16.75
C GLY A 186 -17.28 9.36 -18.15
#